data_1a9df2b0346f0ecf3a43afaf732ba9c4
#
_entry.id   1a9df2b0346f0ecf3a43afaf732ba9c4
#
_cell.length_a   1.000
_cell.length_b   1.000
_cell.length_c   1.000
_cell.angle_alpha   90.00
_cell.angle_beta   90.00
_cell.angle_gamma   90.00
#
_symmetry.space_group_name_H-M   'P 1'
#
loop_
_entity.id
_entity.type
_entity.pdbx_description
1 polymer ?
#
loop_
_entity_poly.entity_id
_entity_poly.type
_entity_poly.pdbx_seq_one_letter_code
_entity_poly.pdbx_strand_id
1 'polypeptide(L)'
;MIPSMREFRLRDDLERVAVEGYALPLGVERLEAPAPRQGYVVDFVSGEDDAPDTYSFQITVSHERLQSLVHTLFGLLPGEVGPVVEIGSVDAYRSIDTYLASRPIFKDEFLSTWMEFEPILLEEVSLGIGATSEEPFLEVFIDPWKSISVHCQVDMRDDIEAVLDRFGLAEVAQTWDESAFDAVEPPYRMREILVIEDEHSPDLDELLLQLREDWGLQLDVDPHSN
;
A
#
# COMPACT_ATOMS: atom_id res chain seq x y z
N MET A 1 -24.32 -18.63 -16.79
CA MET A 1 -23.92 -17.39 -17.50
C MET A 1 -22.88 -16.80 -16.58
N ILE A 2 -21.59 -16.91 -16.90
CA ILE A 2 -20.51 -16.33 -16.13
C ILE A 2 -20.68 -14.81 -16.27
N PRO A 3 -20.77 -14.02 -15.18
CA PRO A 3 -20.82 -12.59 -15.30
C PRO A 3 -19.59 -12.18 -16.13
N SER A 4 -19.82 -11.32 -17.11
CA SER A 4 -18.70 -10.70 -17.83
C SER A 4 -17.85 -9.99 -16.77
N MET A 5 -16.61 -10.47 -16.56
CA MET A 5 -15.65 -9.74 -15.74
C MET A 5 -15.59 -8.32 -16.32
N ARG A 6 -16.03 -7.35 -15.55
CA ARG A 6 -15.86 -5.95 -15.91
C ARG A 6 -14.36 -5.69 -15.94
N GLU A 7 -13.86 -5.25 -17.06
CA GLU A 7 -12.43 -5.02 -17.24
C GLU A 7 -12.09 -3.62 -16.76
N PHE A 8 -11.41 -3.51 -15.63
CA PHE A 8 -10.83 -2.24 -15.19
C PHE A 8 -9.75 -1.81 -16.18
N ARG A 9 -9.82 -0.57 -16.63
CA ARG A 9 -8.84 -0.02 -17.57
C ARG A 9 -8.22 1.24 -17.03
N LEU A 10 -6.90 1.26 -17.01
CA LEU A 10 -6.16 2.47 -16.70
C LEU A 10 -6.25 3.46 -17.87
N ARG A 11 -6.28 4.74 -17.55
CA ARG A 11 -6.23 5.82 -18.51
C ARG A 11 -4.86 5.85 -19.19
N ASP A 12 -4.86 5.81 -20.50
CA ASP A 12 -3.67 5.85 -21.37
C ASP A 12 -3.20 7.28 -21.70
N ASP A 13 -4.02 8.29 -21.39
CA ASP A 13 -3.72 9.70 -21.56
C ASP A 13 -2.91 10.30 -20.41
N LEU A 14 -2.67 9.52 -19.33
CA LEU A 14 -1.92 9.98 -18.17
C LEU A 14 -0.42 9.72 -18.34
N GLU A 15 0.36 10.76 -18.13
CA GLU A 15 1.81 10.63 -18.01
C GLU A 15 2.21 10.49 -16.55
N ARG A 16 3.14 9.55 -16.28
CA ARG A 16 3.72 9.38 -14.95
C ARG A 16 4.59 10.58 -14.59
N VAL A 17 4.39 11.07 -13.39
CA VAL A 17 5.24 12.13 -12.85
C VAL A 17 6.60 11.53 -12.45
N ALA A 18 7.66 12.15 -12.91
CA ALA A 18 9.03 11.86 -12.47
C ALA A 18 9.70 13.14 -11.95
N VAL A 19 10.28 13.06 -10.76
CA VAL A 19 10.99 14.16 -10.11
C VAL A 19 12.38 13.66 -9.75
N GLU A 20 13.42 14.31 -10.29
CA GLU A 20 14.84 13.98 -10.01
C GLU A 20 15.17 12.46 -10.16
N GLY A 21 14.50 11.78 -11.09
CA GLY A 21 14.69 10.33 -11.31
C GLY A 21 13.87 9.42 -10.40
N TYR A 22 12.99 9.97 -9.59
CA TYR A 22 11.98 9.21 -8.82
C TYR A 22 10.64 9.25 -9.55
N ALA A 23 10.13 8.08 -9.95
CA ALA A 23 8.82 7.95 -10.56
C ALA A 23 7.74 7.78 -9.49
N LEU A 24 6.67 8.55 -9.61
CA LEU A 24 5.48 8.49 -8.77
C LEU A 24 4.40 7.62 -9.42
N PRO A 25 3.39 7.11 -8.69
CA PRO A 25 2.26 6.40 -9.29
C PRO A 25 1.44 7.30 -10.23
N LEU A 26 0.68 6.70 -11.15
CA LEU A 26 -0.17 7.45 -12.08
C LEU A 26 -1.23 8.30 -11.37
N GLY A 27 -1.71 7.86 -10.21
CA GLY A 27 -2.69 8.59 -9.41
C GLY A 27 -2.20 9.93 -8.86
N VAL A 28 -0.92 10.28 -9.04
CA VAL A 28 -0.34 11.54 -8.57
C VAL A 28 -0.25 12.55 -9.70
N GLU A 29 -0.89 13.70 -9.51
CA GLU A 29 -0.67 14.89 -10.33
C GLU A 29 0.58 15.63 -9.85
N ARG A 30 1.33 16.20 -10.80
CA ARG A 30 2.57 16.91 -10.46
C ARG A 30 2.33 18.10 -9.56
N LEU A 31 3.15 18.20 -8.52
CA LEU A 31 3.29 19.37 -7.67
C LEU A 31 4.77 19.77 -7.55
N GLU A 32 4.99 20.97 -7.05
CA GLU A 32 6.34 21.51 -6.77
C GLU A 32 6.87 20.97 -5.43
N ALA A 33 7.05 19.65 -5.34
CA ALA A 33 7.64 19.02 -4.17
C ALA A 33 9.00 18.40 -4.51
N PRO A 34 9.92 18.30 -3.54
CA PRO A 34 11.16 17.59 -3.72
C PRO A 34 10.89 16.09 -3.94
N ALA A 35 11.79 15.42 -4.67
CA ALA A 35 11.71 13.98 -4.83
C ALA A 35 11.90 13.28 -3.48
N PRO A 36 11.14 12.19 -3.21
CA PRO A 36 11.42 11.35 -2.07
C PRO A 36 12.81 10.72 -2.20
N ARG A 37 13.46 10.48 -1.08
CA ARG A 37 14.73 9.77 -1.04
C ARG A 37 14.47 8.26 -1.01
N GLN A 38 14.99 7.53 -1.98
CA GLN A 38 14.92 6.08 -1.97
C GLN A 38 15.81 5.50 -0.86
N GLY A 39 15.25 4.58 -0.10
CA GLY A 39 15.88 3.96 1.05
C GLY A 39 14.84 3.54 2.08
N TYR A 40 15.27 3.32 3.30
CA TYR A 40 14.37 2.98 4.40
C TYR A 40 14.80 3.64 5.71
N VAL A 41 13.83 3.86 6.58
CA VAL A 41 14.03 4.16 8.00
C VAL A 41 13.61 2.92 8.76
N VAL A 42 14.33 2.56 9.80
CA VAL A 42 13.98 1.46 10.69
C VAL A 42 13.98 1.92 12.13
N ASP A 43 12.90 1.61 12.83
CA ASP A 43 12.71 1.92 14.24
C ASP A 43 12.43 0.64 15.03
N PHE A 44 13.01 0.56 16.23
CA PHE A 44 12.66 -0.47 17.20
C PHE A 44 11.44 0.00 17.99
N VAL A 45 10.41 -0.84 18.02
CA VAL A 45 9.17 -0.59 18.75
C VAL A 45 9.11 -1.55 19.94
N SER A 46 9.23 -1.03 21.14
CA SER A 46 9.10 -1.82 22.36
C SER A 46 7.64 -2.20 22.58
N GLY A 47 7.40 -3.49 22.79
CA GLY A 47 6.06 -3.98 23.14
C GLY A 47 5.57 -3.44 24.47
N GLU A 48 4.27 -3.16 24.56
CA GLU A 48 3.57 -2.76 25.78
C GLU A 48 2.62 -3.90 26.22
N ASP A 49 2.38 -4.03 27.53
CA ASP A 49 1.37 -4.94 28.12
C ASP A 49 1.40 -6.39 27.58
N ASP A 50 2.59 -7.03 27.56
CA ASP A 50 2.84 -8.39 27.05
C ASP A 50 2.90 -8.50 25.50
N ALA A 51 2.76 -7.42 24.72
CA ALA A 51 3.03 -7.45 23.30
C ALA A 51 4.54 -7.64 23.03
N PRO A 52 4.93 -8.38 22.00
CA PRO A 52 6.34 -8.56 21.67
C PRO A 52 6.97 -7.29 21.12
N ASP A 53 8.27 -7.14 21.31
CA ASP A 53 9.06 -6.13 20.62
C ASP A 53 9.04 -6.38 19.10
N THR A 54 9.06 -5.29 18.33
CA THR A 54 9.02 -5.35 16.87
C THR A 54 9.97 -4.35 16.23
N TYR A 55 10.21 -4.49 14.93
CA TYR A 55 10.79 -3.45 14.09
C TYR A 55 9.75 -2.90 13.12
N SER A 56 9.80 -1.59 12.91
CA SER A 56 9.02 -0.86 11.93
C SER A 56 9.95 -0.31 10.86
N PHE A 57 9.75 -0.71 9.60
CA PHE A 57 10.46 -0.18 8.44
C PHE A 57 9.53 0.71 7.66
N GLN A 58 10.00 1.91 7.29
CA GLN A 58 9.36 2.81 6.34
C GLN A 58 10.24 2.87 5.08
N ILE A 59 9.75 2.28 4.00
CA ILE A 59 10.54 2.04 2.79
C ILE A 59 9.98 2.88 1.65
N THR A 60 10.83 3.61 0.97
CA THR A 60 10.47 4.41 -0.21
C THR A 60 11.34 4.01 -1.38
N VAL A 61 10.70 3.69 -2.49
CA VAL A 61 11.34 3.25 -3.73
C VAL A 61 10.60 3.85 -4.92
N SER A 62 11.35 4.20 -5.98
CA SER A 62 10.74 4.65 -7.24
C SER A 62 9.76 3.63 -7.78
N HIS A 63 8.62 4.08 -8.27
CA HIS A 63 7.52 3.24 -8.74
C HIS A 63 7.95 2.13 -9.72
N GLU A 64 8.94 2.40 -10.58
CA GLU A 64 9.48 1.42 -11.52
C GLU A 64 10.02 0.15 -10.87
N ARG A 65 10.34 0.21 -9.58
CA ARG A 65 10.92 -0.89 -8.78
C ARG A 65 9.92 -1.42 -7.75
N LEU A 66 8.82 -0.69 -7.54
CA LEU A 66 7.84 -0.98 -6.49
C LEU A 66 7.27 -2.39 -6.60
N GLN A 67 6.77 -2.77 -7.78
CA GLN A 67 6.19 -4.10 -8.03
C GLN A 67 7.13 -5.23 -7.59
N SER A 68 8.38 -5.18 -8.05
CA SER A 68 9.35 -6.24 -7.75
C SER A 68 9.70 -6.31 -6.26
N LEU A 69 9.78 -5.16 -5.58
CA LEU A 69 10.04 -5.11 -4.15
C LEU A 69 8.84 -5.66 -3.35
N VAL A 70 7.62 -5.24 -3.68
CA VAL A 70 6.39 -5.72 -3.04
C VAL A 70 6.27 -7.24 -3.16
N HIS A 71 6.45 -7.80 -4.36
CA HIS A 71 6.43 -9.26 -4.56
C HIS A 71 7.47 -9.97 -3.70
N THR A 72 8.66 -9.38 -3.55
CA THR A 72 9.73 -9.99 -2.74
C THR A 72 9.37 -9.94 -1.26
N LEU A 73 8.82 -8.84 -0.77
CA LEU A 73 8.36 -8.70 0.61
C LEU A 73 7.15 -9.61 0.91
N PHE A 74 6.15 -9.67 0.03
CA PHE A 74 5.05 -10.63 0.17
C PHE A 74 5.53 -12.09 0.14
N GLY A 75 6.66 -12.36 -0.50
CA GLY A 75 7.30 -13.67 -0.45
C GLY A 75 7.66 -14.13 0.96
N LEU A 76 7.94 -13.19 1.88
CA LEU A 76 8.27 -13.46 3.28
C LEU A 76 7.04 -13.77 4.15
N LEU A 77 5.84 -13.40 3.72
CA LEU A 77 4.60 -13.74 4.42
C LEU A 77 4.45 -15.25 4.56
N PRO A 78 3.88 -15.77 5.66
CA PRO A 78 3.64 -17.20 5.87
C PRO A 78 2.50 -17.73 4.97
N GLY A 79 2.09 -18.96 5.18
CA GLY A 79 1.07 -19.64 4.37
C GLY A 79 -0.36 -19.10 4.53
N GLU A 80 -0.65 -18.43 5.64
CA GLU A 80 -1.93 -17.78 5.93
C GLU A 80 -1.71 -16.31 6.29
N VAL A 81 -2.55 -15.43 5.79
CA VAL A 81 -2.44 -13.97 5.94
C VAL A 81 -3.81 -13.33 6.15
N GLY A 82 -3.82 -12.18 6.83
CA GLY A 82 -4.97 -11.30 6.95
C GLY A 82 -4.82 -10.11 6.00
N PRO A 83 -5.49 -10.07 4.85
CA PRO A 83 -5.50 -8.88 4.00
C PRO A 83 -6.07 -7.66 4.70
N VAL A 84 -5.50 -6.51 4.37
CA VAL A 84 -5.89 -5.19 4.88
C VAL A 84 -6.05 -4.24 3.70
N VAL A 85 -7.14 -3.47 3.69
CA VAL A 85 -7.36 -2.39 2.71
C VAL A 85 -7.79 -1.14 3.45
N GLU A 86 -7.14 -0.02 3.16
CA GLU A 86 -7.51 1.29 3.64
C GLU A 86 -7.96 2.16 2.47
N ILE A 87 -9.06 2.88 2.67
CA ILE A 87 -9.52 3.87 1.70
C ILE A 87 -9.43 5.23 2.34
N GLY A 88 -8.55 6.05 1.79
CA GLY A 88 -8.46 7.47 2.12
C GLY A 88 -9.47 8.28 1.33
N SER A 89 -10.15 9.21 1.98
CA SER A 89 -10.90 10.22 1.25
C SER A 89 -9.95 11.25 0.64
N VAL A 90 -10.23 11.64 -0.58
CA VAL A 90 -9.59 12.79 -1.26
C VAL A 90 -9.80 14.11 -0.49
N ASP A 91 -10.70 14.09 0.48
CA ASP A 91 -11.10 15.25 1.28
C ASP A 91 -10.40 15.19 2.65
N ALA A 92 -9.56 16.16 2.97
CA ALA A 92 -8.73 16.25 4.18
C ALA A 92 -9.51 16.16 5.53
N TYR A 93 -10.82 16.03 5.49
CA TYR A 93 -11.72 15.99 6.64
C TYR A 93 -12.45 14.65 6.83
N ARG A 94 -12.18 13.64 6.02
CA ARG A 94 -12.80 12.32 6.18
C ARG A 94 -11.84 11.33 6.84
N SER A 95 -12.41 10.49 7.69
CA SER A 95 -11.72 9.34 8.28
C SER A 95 -11.31 8.34 7.20
N ILE A 96 -10.18 7.70 7.40
CA ILE A 96 -9.78 6.53 6.63
C ILE A 96 -10.70 5.39 7.02
N ASP A 97 -11.30 4.72 6.04
CA ASP A 97 -12.06 3.49 6.26
C ASP A 97 -11.09 2.32 6.11
N THR A 98 -10.89 1.56 7.18
CA THR A 98 -10.04 0.36 7.19
C THR A 98 -10.92 -0.89 7.07
N TYR A 99 -10.56 -1.77 6.15
CA TYR A 99 -11.19 -3.06 5.93
C TYR A 99 -10.21 -4.17 6.26
N LEU A 100 -10.61 -5.06 7.16
CA LEU A 100 -9.80 -6.19 7.60
C LEU A 100 -10.46 -7.50 7.19
N ALA A 101 -9.65 -8.52 6.87
CA ALA A 101 -10.19 -9.85 6.66
C ALA A 101 -10.79 -10.38 7.97
N SER A 102 -12.01 -10.93 7.90
CA SER A 102 -12.71 -11.51 9.05
C SER A 102 -12.03 -12.77 9.61
N ARG A 103 -11.15 -13.36 8.83
CA ARG A 103 -10.29 -14.51 9.17
C ARG A 103 -9.09 -14.54 8.23
N PRO A 104 -7.96 -15.16 8.64
CA PRO A 104 -6.85 -15.40 7.71
C PRO A 104 -7.29 -16.22 6.49
N ILE A 105 -6.70 -15.95 5.35
CA ILE A 105 -6.85 -16.70 4.09
C ILE A 105 -5.50 -17.27 3.67
N PHE A 106 -5.50 -18.23 2.75
CA PHE A 106 -4.25 -18.73 2.21
C PHE A 106 -3.51 -17.63 1.42
N LYS A 107 -2.18 -17.56 1.62
CA LYS A 107 -1.34 -16.60 0.88
C LYS A 107 -1.52 -16.70 -0.63
N ASP A 108 -1.70 -17.90 -1.17
CA ASP A 108 -1.90 -18.08 -2.61
C ASP A 108 -3.23 -17.47 -3.08
N GLU A 109 -4.27 -17.48 -2.27
CA GLU A 109 -5.55 -16.80 -2.56
C GLU A 109 -5.34 -15.28 -2.54
N PHE A 110 -4.67 -14.76 -1.51
CA PHE A 110 -4.31 -13.35 -1.44
C PHE A 110 -3.52 -12.91 -2.68
N LEU A 111 -2.45 -13.63 -3.03
CA LEU A 111 -1.60 -13.30 -4.16
C LEU A 111 -2.31 -13.45 -5.52
N SER A 112 -3.26 -14.36 -5.64
CA SER A 112 -4.05 -14.52 -6.87
C SER A 112 -4.89 -13.28 -7.16
N THR A 113 -5.65 -12.80 -6.17
CA THR A 113 -6.44 -11.57 -6.30
C THR A 113 -5.53 -10.33 -6.42
N TRP A 114 -4.42 -10.29 -5.63
CA TRP A 114 -3.43 -9.21 -5.79
C TRP A 114 -2.95 -9.09 -7.24
N MET A 115 -2.48 -10.18 -7.86
CA MET A 115 -1.95 -10.18 -9.23
C MET A 115 -3.00 -9.76 -10.27
N GLU A 116 -4.28 -10.06 -10.04
CA GLU A 116 -5.37 -9.65 -10.93
C GLU A 116 -5.53 -8.12 -10.97
N PHE A 117 -5.46 -7.48 -9.80
CA PHE A 117 -5.68 -6.03 -9.66
C PHE A 117 -4.40 -5.21 -9.49
N GLU A 118 -3.24 -5.84 -9.44
CA GLU A 118 -1.95 -5.20 -9.18
C GLU A 118 -1.68 -3.94 -10.03
N PRO A 119 -1.99 -3.92 -11.35
CA PRO A 119 -1.78 -2.72 -12.15
C PRO A 119 -2.54 -1.49 -11.64
N ILE A 120 -3.69 -1.71 -10.98
CA ILE A 120 -4.48 -0.64 -10.39
C ILE A 120 -3.98 -0.35 -8.97
N LEU A 121 -3.78 -1.39 -8.17
CA LEU A 121 -3.41 -1.27 -6.75
C LEU A 121 -2.10 -0.51 -6.55
N LEU A 122 -1.14 -0.64 -7.46
CA LEU A 122 0.12 0.08 -7.42
C LEU A 122 0.02 1.52 -7.94
N GLU A 123 -1.04 1.87 -8.65
CA GLU A 123 -1.22 3.18 -9.27
C GLU A 123 -2.23 4.06 -8.54
N GLU A 124 -3.21 3.46 -7.85
CA GLU A 124 -4.30 4.15 -7.18
C GLU A 124 -3.86 4.70 -5.81
N VAL A 125 -3.88 6.02 -5.67
CA VAL A 125 -3.40 6.73 -4.47
C VAL A 125 -4.49 7.04 -3.44
N SER A 126 -5.71 6.56 -3.64
CA SER A 126 -6.74 6.57 -2.60
C SER A 126 -6.74 5.28 -1.77
N LEU A 127 -5.99 4.27 -2.21
CA LEU A 127 -5.91 2.96 -1.57
C LEU A 127 -4.58 2.72 -0.87
N GLY A 128 -4.63 2.39 0.42
CA GLY A 128 -3.60 1.64 1.13
C GLY A 128 -3.96 0.16 1.13
N ILE A 129 -2.98 -0.73 0.98
CA ILE A 129 -3.24 -2.16 0.84
C ILE A 129 -2.06 -3.00 1.31
N GLY A 130 -2.37 -4.12 1.96
CA GLY A 130 -1.34 -5.01 2.45
C GLY A 130 -1.88 -6.30 3.02
N ALA A 131 -1.02 -6.99 3.74
CA ALA A 131 -1.39 -8.19 4.47
C ALA A 131 -0.55 -8.32 5.74
N THR A 132 -1.16 -8.90 6.76
CA THR A 132 -0.55 -9.17 8.05
C THR A 132 -0.61 -10.66 8.38
N SER A 133 0.28 -11.12 9.25
CA SER A 133 0.26 -12.44 9.87
C SER A 133 0.60 -12.33 11.35
N GLU A 134 0.08 -13.25 12.17
CA GLU A 134 0.34 -13.26 13.60
C GLU A 134 1.56 -14.12 13.99
N GLU A 135 1.77 -15.25 13.29
CA GLU A 135 2.87 -16.19 13.55
C GLU A 135 3.54 -16.67 12.26
N PRO A 136 4.75 -16.16 11.93
CA PRO A 136 5.46 -15.05 12.58
C PRO A 136 4.71 -13.74 12.40
N PHE A 137 4.84 -12.80 13.36
CA PHE A 137 4.28 -11.47 13.17
C PHE A 137 5.04 -10.74 12.05
N LEU A 138 4.33 -10.52 10.98
CA LEU A 138 4.81 -9.77 9.82
C LEU A 138 3.63 -9.06 9.16
N GLU A 139 3.75 -7.77 9.02
CA GLU A 139 2.86 -6.94 8.22
C GLU A 139 3.64 -6.30 7.08
N VAL A 140 3.09 -6.35 5.89
CA VAL A 140 3.60 -5.61 4.72
C VAL A 140 2.43 -4.79 4.19
N PHE A 141 2.53 -3.49 4.28
CA PHE A 141 1.48 -2.55 3.89
C PHE A 141 2.04 -1.49 2.93
N ILE A 142 1.30 -1.18 1.90
CA ILE A 142 1.62 -0.17 0.89
C ILE A 142 0.63 0.97 1.10
N ASP A 143 1.12 2.11 1.52
CA ASP A 143 0.29 3.28 1.79
C ASP A 143 -0.26 3.91 0.49
N PRO A 144 -1.19 4.88 0.58
CA PRO A 144 -1.70 5.60 -0.58
C PRO A 144 -0.62 6.23 -1.46
N TRP A 145 0.50 6.69 -0.89
CA TRP A 145 1.62 7.28 -1.63
C TRP A 145 2.60 6.25 -2.20
N LYS A 146 2.29 4.96 -1.99
CA LYS A 146 3.10 3.82 -2.43
C LYS A 146 4.47 3.72 -1.76
N SER A 147 4.58 4.29 -0.54
CA SER A 147 5.61 3.87 0.40
C SER A 147 5.19 2.54 1.04
N ILE A 148 6.17 1.74 1.43
CA ILE A 148 5.91 0.43 2.03
C ILE A 148 6.25 0.50 3.51
N SER A 149 5.30 0.14 4.35
CA SER A 149 5.52 -0.12 5.77
C SER A 149 5.70 -1.63 5.97
N VAL A 150 6.74 -2.01 6.71
CA VAL A 150 6.91 -3.39 7.17
C VAL A 150 7.06 -3.40 8.68
N HIS A 151 6.11 -4.07 9.35
CA HIS A 151 6.20 -4.33 10.78
C HIS A 151 6.50 -5.80 10.98
N CYS A 152 7.54 -6.13 11.73
CA CYS A 152 7.94 -7.51 11.91
C CYS A 152 8.46 -7.80 13.31
N GLN A 153 8.37 -9.07 13.72
CA GLN A 153 9.05 -9.54 14.93
C GLN A 153 10.57 -9.38 14.83
N VAL A 154 11.22 -9.29 15.97
CA VAL A 154 12.64 -8.88 16.07
C VAL A 154 13.59 -9.78 15.26
N ASP A 155 13.37 -11.07 15.20
CA ASP A 155 14.21 -12.04 14.49
C ASP A 155 14.08 -12.01 12.96
N MET A 156 13.08 -11.32 12.41
CA MET A 156 12.90 -11.12 10.98
C MET A 156 13.64 -9.89 10.42
N ARG A 157 14.23 -9.06 11.26
CA ARG A 157 14.93 -7.85 10.84
C ARG A 157 15.94 -8.11 9.73
N ASP A 158 16.82 -9.09 9.94
CA ASP A 158 17.90 -9.41 9.01
C ASP A 158 17.36 -9.88 7.65
N ASP A 159 16.23 -10.59 7.63
CA ASP A 159 15.58 -11.03 6.40
C ASP A 159 15.03 -9.84 5.60
N ILE A 160 14.40 -8.87 6.28
CA ILE A 160 13.92 -7.64 5.65
C ILE A 160 15.10 -6.82 5.10
N GLU A 161 16.13 -6.57 5.92
CA GLU A 161 17.33 -5.85 5.48
C GLU A 161 18.02 -6.54 4.29
N ALA A 162 18.10 -7.88 4.28
CA ALA A 162 18.65 -8.63 3.16
C ALA A 162 17.81 -8.47 1.86
N VAL A 163 16.49 -8.30 1.96
CA VAL A 163 15.67 -7.95 0.81
C VAL A 163 16.04 -6.54 0.34
N LEU A 164 16.06 -5.56 1.24
CA LEU A 164 16.33 -4.16 0.91
C LEU A 164 17.72 -3.98 0.28
N ASP A 165 18.73 -4.66 0.79
CA ASP A 165 20.10 -4.68 0.24
C ASP A 165 20.12 -5.19 -1.21
N ARG A 166 19.38 -6.25 -1.55
CA ARG A 166 19.28 -6.76 -2.93
C ARG A 166 18.67 -5.73 -3.90
N PHE A 167 17.81 -4.84 -3.38
CA PHE A 167 17.29 -3.71 -4.12
C PHE A 167 18.20 -2.47 -4.06
N GLY A 168 19.37 -2.55 -3.40
CA GLY A 168 20.31 -1.45 -3.24
C GLY A 168 19.69 -0.27 -2.45
N LEU A 169 18.76 -0.56 -1.56
CA LEU A 169 18.18 0.41 -0.64
C LEU A 169 18.99 0.42 0.65
N ALA A 170 19.38 1.59 1.10
CA ALA A 170 20.14 1.78 2.33
C ALA A 170 19.28 2.50 3.38
N GLU A 171 19.63 2.32 4.64
CA GLU A 171 19.06 3.10 5.73
C GLU A 171 19.38 4.58 5.53
N VAL A 172 18.37 5.42 5.71
CA VAL A 172 18.44 6.89 5.57
C VAL A 172 17.80 7.55 6.77
N ALA A 173 18.12 8.80 7.02
CA ALA A 173 17.56 9.55 8.13
C ALA A 173 16.06 9.83 7.96
N GLN A 174 15.61 10.00 6.72
CA GLN A 174 14.21 10.20 6.32
C GLN A 174 14.05 9.88 4.84
N THR A 175 12.89 9.40 4.44
CA THR A 175 12.53 9.10 3.05
C THR A 175 11.75 10.24 2.39
N TRP A 176 10.88 10.91 3.15
CA TRP A 176 10.10 12.07 2.71
C TRP A 176 10.50 13.31 3.49
N ASP A 177 10.38 14.47 2.86
CA ASP A 177 10.46 15.74 3.57
C ASP A 177 9.12 16.03 4.24
N GLU A 178 9.01 15.72 5.53
CA GLU A 178 7.80 15.92 6.33
C GLU A 178 7.31 17.38 6.30
N SER A 179 8.22 18.32 6.17
CA SER A 179 7.84 19.74 6.07
C SER A 179 7.04 20.08 4.83
N ALA A 180 7.12 19.24 3.78
CA ALA A 180 6.34 19.42 2.58
C ALA A 180 4.85 19.07 2.79
N PHE A 181 4.53 18.25 3.78
CA PHE A 181 3.15 17.86 4.13
C PHE A 181 2.47 18.85 5.09
N ASP A 182 3.25 19.67 5.80
CA ASP A 182 2.73 20.74 6.67
C ASP A 182 2.34 22.01 5.89
N ALA A 183 2.57 22.02 4.58
CA ALA A 183 2.17 23.15 3.74
C ALA A 183 0.64 23.26 3.64
N VAL A 184 0.15 24.49 3.48
CA VAL A 184 -1.30 24.81 3.34
C VAL A 184 -1.94 24.07 2.14
N GLU A 185 -1.14 23.73 1.13
CA GLU A 185 -1.53 22.86 0.03
C GLU A 185 -0.67 21.58 0.08
N PRO A 186 -1.28 20.39 -0.02
CA PRO A 186 -0.51 19.15 -0.05
C PRO A 186 0.44 19.15 -1.25
N PRO A 187 1.65 18.57 -1.11
CA PRO A 187 2.67 18.59 -2.15
C PRO A 187 2.29 17.82 -3.41
N TYR A 188 1.30 16.96 -3.31
CA TYR A 188 0.76 16.17 -4.42
C TYR A 188 -0.76 16.24 -4.45
N ARG A 189 -1.33 16.22 -5.67
CA ARG A 189 -2.77 16.07 -5.87
C ARG A 189 -3.06 14.69 -6.41
N MET A 190 -4.15 14.13 -5.92
CA MET A 190 -4.68 12.87 -6.44
C MET A 190 -5.44 13.12 -7.74
N ARG A 191 -5.38 12.17 -8.65
CA ARG A 191 -6.17 12.17 -9.90
C ARG A 191 -6.74 10.78 -10.17
N GLU A 192 -7.89 10.74 -10.81
CA GLU A 192 -8.52 9.50 -11.25
C GLU A 192 -7.68 8.80 -12.32
N ILE A 193 -7.44 7.51 -12.13
CA ILE A 193 -6.63 6.70 -13.04
C ILE A 193 -7.44 5.71 -13.88
N LEU A 194 -8.70 5.46 -13.51
CA LEU A 194 -9.57 4.54 -14.24
C LEU A 194 -10.28 5.25 -15.38
N VAL A 195 -10.50 4.52 -16.45
CA VAL A 195 -11.32 4.97 -17.57
C VAL A 195 -12.78 4.81 -17.21
N ILE A 196 -13.50 5.92 -17.02
CA ILE A 196 -14.95 5.94 -16.79
C ILE A 196 -15.63 6.53 -18.03
N GLU A 197 -16.14 5.68 -18.92
CA GLU A 197 -16.80 6.09 -20.15
C GLU A 197 -18.31 6.30 -19.94
N ASP A 198 -18.91 5.50 -19.07
CA ASP A 198 -20.34 5.54 -18.77
C ASP A 198 -20.63 4.98 -17.36
N GLU A 199 -21.89 4.91 -16.97
CA GLU A 199 -22.34 4.40 -15.67
C GLU A 199 -22.14 2.89 -15.45
N HIS A 200 -21.64 2.17 -16.46
CA HIS A 200 -21.34 0.74 -16.39
C HIS A 200 -19.84 0.46 -16.37
N SER A 201 -19.02 1.50 -16.53
CA SER A 201 -17.56 1.38 -16.41
C SER A 201 -17.21 1.09 -14.95
N PRO A 202 -16.36 0.10 -14.67
CA PRO A 202 -15.97 -0.21 -13.29
C PRO A 202 -15.13 0.92 -12.71
N ASP A 203 -15.50 1.34 -11.52
CA ASP A 203 -14.85 2.37 -10.74
C ASP A 203 -14.15 1.82 -9.49
N LEU A 204 -13.66 2.71 -8.64
CA LEU A 204 -12.95 2.34 -7.42
C LEU A 204 -13.87 1.63 -6.40
N ASP A 205 -15.15 2.00 -6.34
CA ASP A 205 -16.10 1.37 -5.42
C ASP A 205 -16.35 -0.09 -5.83
N GLU A 206 -16.40 -0.37 -7.13
CA GLU A 206 -16.50 -1.74 -7.65
C GLU A 206 -15.22 -2.55 -7.42
N LEU A 207 -14.05 -1.93 -7.53
CA LEU A 207 -12.78 -2.59 -7.17
C LEU A 207 -12.78 -2.97 -5.68
N LEU A 208 -13.16 -2.03 -4.80
CA LEU A 208 -13.27 -2.32 -3.38
C LEU A 208 -14.26 -3.46 -3.09
N LEU A 209 -15.42 -3.44 -3.75
CA LEU A 209 -16.41 -4.49 -3.59
C LEU A 209 -15.83 -5.86 -3.97
N GLN A 210 -15.09 -5.94 -5.07
CA GLN A 210 -14.45 -7.17 -5.51
C GLN A 210 -13.38 -7.66 -4.50
N LEU A 211 -12.49 -6.76 -4.03
CA LEU A 211 -11.50 -7.10 -3.01
C LEU A 211 -12.14 -7.58 -1.71
N ARG A 212 -13.26 -6.96 -1.31
CA ARG A 212 -14.01 -7.37 -0.13
C ARG A 212 -14.63 -8.75 -0.28
N GLU A 213 -15.15 -9.09 -1.45
CA GLU A 213 -15.71 -10.42 -1.73
C GLU A 213 -14.61 -11.47 -1.77
N ASP A 214 -13.50 -11.21 -2.47
CA ASP A 214 -12.43 -12.19 -2.67
C ASP A 214 -11.66 -12.48 -1.38
N TRP A 215 -11.39 -11.45 -0.57
CA TRP A 215 -10.62 -11.58 0.66
C TRP A 215 -11.47 -11.66 1.93
N GLY A 216 -12.80 -11.57 1.82
CA GLY A 216 -13.71 -11.63 2.96
C GLY A 216 -13.56 -10.43 3.91
N LEU A 217 -13.29 -9.23 3.35
CA LEU A 217 -13.04 -8.02 4.13
C LEU A 217 -14.32 -7.46 4.75
N GLN A 218 -14.18 -6.96 5.97
CA GLN A 218 -15.23 -6.24 6.70
C GLN A 218 -14.68 -4.89 7.16
N LEU A 219 -15.55 -3.88 7.18
CA LEU A 219 -15.20 -2.57 7.73
C LEU A 219 -14.84 -2.73 9.21
N ASP A 220 -13.65 -2.26 9.56
CA ASP A 220 -13.24 -2.17 10.96
C ASP A 220 -13.97 -0.99 11.60
N VAL A 221 -14.96 -1.32 12.43
CA VAL A 221 -15.71 -0.34 13.20
C VAL A 221 -15.09 -0.28 14.59
N ASP A 222 -14.20 0.67 14.80
CA ASP A 222 -13.67 0.93 16.14
C ASP A 222 -14.84 1.21 17.11
N PRO A 223 -15.11 0.34 18.08
CA PRO A 223 -16.22 0.52 19.03
C PRO A 223 -16.04 1.75 19.95
N HIS A 224 -14.92 2.45 19.86
CA HIS A 224 -14.58 3.60 20.68
C HIS A 224 -14.63 4.96 19.94
N SER A 225 -14.98 4.96 18.65
CA SER A 225 -15.20 6.18 17.86
C SER A 225 -16.62 6.74 18.07
N ASN A 226 -16.90 7.27 19.25
CA ASN A 226 -18.12 8.05 19.54
C ASN A 226 -17.76 9.26 20.42
#